data_1b25a41b29fd839db59723e9d18d3fe6
#
_entry.id   1b25a41b29fd839db59723e9d18d3fe6
#
_cell.length_a   1.000
_cell.length_b   1.000
_cell.length_c   1.000
_cell.angle_alpha   90.00
_cell.angle_beta   90.00
_cell.angle_gamma   90.00
#
_symmetry.space_group_name_H-M   'P 1'
#
loop_
_entity.id
_entity.type
_entity.pdbx_description
1 polymer ?
#
loop_
_entity_poly.entity_id
_entity_poly.type
_entity_poly.pdbx_seq_one_letter_code
_entity_poly.pdbx_strand_id
1 'polypeptide(L)'
;MLDYKELQLKVIDLLRFPLIVAVVFIHGVGKDIFNNFNFIPSNDFILLTNLTTNGICRIAVPLFFLISGYLFFAKKWNMRIYKEKLKRRVHSLLIPYLLFNLIGLIIIGAFQLIVPEMISGNYKTVPEYGLIDFLLAFWKMDKMNIPFVAPLWFIRNLMVVMLLSPLIYWGIKKLGGWFVLLFLISWYVNFYTFAIPGTMCLAFFSLGGWLRISGKNMVEVIIPYCKYSFIIYPILLLIGALTPVNSLLDIMTDNAAILCGIVASVGLASWGVEHYSWKIPVLFTSATFFVYAAHVPYIGQFIKILLKFIPKSIPFMEFDVIAWLMHLIVPIIFISLLIMIYHLLKKIFPHFTSLLVGERK
;
A
#
# COMPACT_ATOMS: atom_id res chain seq x y z
N MET A 1 17.87 -26.32 7.01
CA MET A 1 16.62 -25.71 6.50
C MET A 1 15.74 -25.35 7.67
N LEU A 2 15.17 -24.15 7.67
CA LEU A 2 14.18 -23.74 8.68
C LEU A 2 12.89 -24.56 8.51
N ASP A 3 12.15 -24.82 9.63
CA ASP A 3 10.77 -25.31 9.49
C ASP A 3 9.93 -24.26 8.73
N TYR A 4 9.05 -24.72 7.85
CA TYR A 4 8.19 -23.83 7.05
C TYR A 4 7.36 -22.84 7.89
N LYS A 5 7.01 -23.17 9.13
CA LYS A 5 6.31 -22.23 10.03
C LYS A 5 7.21 -21.08 10.47
N GLU A 6 8.45 -21.38 10.82
CA GLU A 6 9.44 -20.37 11.19
C GLU A 6 9.83 -19.52 9.99
N LEU A 7 10.12 -20.16 8.85
CA LEU A 7 10.43 -19.50 7.60
C LEU A 7 9.34 -18.49 7.20
N GLN A 8 8.08 -18.91 7.25
CA GLN A 8 6.96 -18.04 6.91
C GLN A 8 6.86 -16.79 7.80
N LEU A 9 7.09 -16.92 9.10
CA LEU A 9 7.07 -15.76 10.01
C LEU A 9 8.18 -14.77 9.65
N LYS A 10 9.40 -15.27 9.43
CA LYS A 10 10.53 -14.44 9.03
C LYS A 10 10.32 -13.77 7.66
N VAL A 11 9.74 -14.49 6.69
CA VAL A 11 9.39 -13.95 5.37
C VAL A 11 8.34 -12.84 5.48
N ILE A 12 7.28 -13.04 6.26
CA ILE A 12 6.26 -12.01 6.48
C ILE A 12 6.88 -10.77 7.14
N ASP A 13 7.74 -10.94 8.14
CA ASP A 13 8.39 -9.81 8.81
C ASP A 13 9.37 -9.07 7.88
N LEU A 14 10.13 -9.80 7.07
CA LEU A 14 11.03 -9.24 6.05
C LEU A 14 10.27 -8.41 5.01
N LEU A 15 9.13 -8.89 4.52
CA LEU A 15 8.38 -8.24 3.45
C LEU A 15 7.69 -6.94 3.88
N ARG A 16 7.32 -6.76 5.15
CA ARG A 16 6.52 -5.61 5.60
C ARG A 16 7.10 -4.26 5.23
N PHE A 17 8.38 -4.03 5.52
CA PHE A 17 9.00 -2.73 5.26
C PHE A 17 9.22 -2.48 3.76
N PRO A 18 9.79 -3.40 2.96
CA PRO A 18 9.88 -3.23 1.51
C PRO A 18 8.55 -2.96 0.82
N LEU A 19 7.46 -3.59 1.26
CA LEU A 19 6.12 -3.32 0.73
C LEU A 19 5.65 -1.89 1.05
N ILE A 20 5.98 -1.34 2.23
CA ILE A 20 5.68 0.08 2.52
C ILE A 20 6.54 1.01 1.68
N VAL A 21 7.82 0.70 1.47
CA VAL A 21 8.66 1.44 0.51
C VAL A 21 7.99 1.48 -0.87
N ALA A 22 7.52 0.34 -1.38
CA ALA A 22 6.79 0.28 -2.64
C ALA A 22 5.52 1.15 -2.64
N VAL A 23 4.74 1.17 -1.54
CA VAL A 23 3.57 2.06 -1.41
C VAL A 23 3.96 3.54 -1.47
N VAL A 24 5.06 3.94 -0.85
CA VAL A 24 5.54 5.34 -0.92
C VAL A 24 5.97 5.70 -2.35
N PHE A 25 6.62 4.78 -3.07
CA PHE A 25 6.98 4.98 -4.48
C PHE A 25 5.75 5.19 -5.38
N ILE A 26 4.63 4.47 -5.15
CA ILE A 26 3.38 4.68 -5.89
C ILE A 26 2.88 6.13 -5.78
N HIS A 27 3.11 6.78 -4.64
CA HIS A 27 2.69 8.16 -4.38
C HIS A 27 3.82 9.19 -4.57
N GLY A 28 4.97 8.75 -5.08
CA GLY A 28 6.14 9.58 -5.34
C GLY A 28 6.03 10.42 -6.62
N VAL A 29 7.15 10.63 -7.29
CA VAL A 29 7.26 11.46 -8.49
C VAL A 29 6.70 10.71 -9.69
N GLY A 30 5.58 11.16 -10.24
CA GLY A 30 4.98 10.70 -11.49
C GLY A 30 4.85 11.83 -12.51
N LYS A 31 4.48 11.49 -13.74
CA LYS A 31 4.31 12.43 -14.86
C LYS A 31 3.38 13.61 -14.53
N ASP A 32 2.32 13.38 -13.73
CA ASP A 32 1.30 14.38 -13.45
C ASP A 32 1.85 15.54 -12.59
N ILE A 33 2.90 15.29 -11.80
CA ILE A 33 3.57 16.34 -11.02
C ILE A 33 4.28 17.32 -11.93
N PHE A 34 4.90 16.83 -13.00
CA PHE A 34 5.65 17.65 -13.94
C PHE A 34 4.75 18.46 -14.89
N ASN A 35 3.54 17.96 -15.20
CA ASN A 35 2.57 18.70 -16.03
C ASN A 35 2.26 20.09 -15.46
N ASN A 36 2.26 20.24 -14.13
CA ASN A 36 2.05 21.53 -13.48
C ASN A 36 3.22 22.53 -13.66
N PHE A 37 4.33 22.08 -14.20
CA PHE A 37 5.54 22.87 -14.46
C PHE A 37 5.83 23.04 -15.97
N ASN A 38 4.83 22.73 -16.84
CA ASN A 38 4.96 22.75 -18.30
C ASN A 38 6.07 21.82 -18.83
N PHE A 39 6.36 20.74 -18.11
CA PHE A 39 7.30 19.73 -18.55
C PHE A 39 6.56 18.52 -19.14
N ILE A 40 6.95 18.11 -20.34
CA ILE A 40 6.46 16.91 -21.00
C ILE A 40 7.50 15.81 -20.76
N PRO A 41 7.18 14.77 -19.95
CA PRO A 41 8.12 13.69 -19.67
C PRO A 41 8.49 12.93 -20.95
N SER A 42 9.75 12.51 -21.04
CA SER A 42 10.20 11.63 -22.12
C SER A 42 9.51 10.27 -22.07
N ASN A 43 9.51 9.56 -23.19
CA ASN A 43 9.01 8.19 -23.25
C ASN A 43 9.80 7.26 -22.30
N ASP A 44 11.09 7.50 -22.14
CA ASP A 44 11.95 6.73 -21.24
C ASP A 44 11.56 6.94 -19.78
N PHE A 45 11.26 8.19 -19.37
CA PHE A 45 10.74 8.46 -18.02
C PHE A 45 9.37 7.81 -17.80
N ILE A 46 8.49 7.83 -18.81
CA ILE A 46 7.19 7.15 -18.75
C ILE A 46 7.39 5.65 -18.60
N LEU A 47 8.31 5.05 -19.35
CA LEU A 47 8.65 3.63 -19.24
C LEU A 47 9.18 3.29 -17.84
N LEU A 48 10.09 4.09 -17.29
CA LEU A 48 10.61 3.90 -15.93
C LEU A 48 9.48 3.92 -14.89
N THR A 49 8.58 4.90 -14.96
CA THR A 49 7.46 5.00 -14.01
C THR A 49 6.46 3.86 -14.17
N ASN A 50 6.23 3.39 -15.41
CA ASN A 50 5.37 2.22 -15.66
C ASN A 50 5.99 0.95 -15.09
N LEU A 51 7.29 0.72 -15.27
CA LEU A 51 7.96 -0.46 -14.72
C LEU A 51 8.04 -0.43 -13.18
N THR A 52 8.31 0.72 -12.57
CA THR A 52 8.50 0.85 -11.14
C THR A 52 7.18 1.04 -10.40
N THR A 53 6.56 2.20 -10.57
CA THR A 53 5.37 2.64 -9.82
C THR A 53 4.12 1.87 -10.22
N ASN A 54 3.88 1.72 -11.52
CA ASN A 54 2.71 1.02 -12.05
C ASN A 54 2.92 -0.50 -12.16
N GLY A 55 4.16 -0.98 -12.17
CA GLY A 55 4.51 -2.39 -12.24
C GLY A 55 4.93 -2.96 -10.87
N ILE A 56 6.23 -2.88 -10.56
CA ILE A 56 6.83 -3.56 -9.39
C ILE A 56 6.13 -3.18 -8.07
N CYS A 57 5.82 -1.91 -7.87
CA CYS A 57 5.24 -1.44 -6.61
C CYS A 57 3.78 -1.88 -6.40
N ARG A 58 3.05 -2.23 -7.48
CA ARG A 58 1.63 -2.62 -7.41
C ARG A 58 1.36 -3.92 -6.64
N ILE A 59 2.36 -4.75 -6.44
CA ILE A 59 2.22 -5.99 -5.64
C ILE A 59 1.99 -5.71 -4.15
N ALA A 60 2.35 -4.52 -3.65
CA ALA A 60 2.38 -4.22 -2.22
C ALA A 60 1.01 -4.39 -1.54
N VAL A 61 -0.02 -3.76 -2.06
CA VAL A 61 -1.35 -3.75 -1.43
C VAL A 61 -2.03 -5.12 -1.48
N PRO A 62 -2.05 -5.85 -2.63
CA PRO A 62 -2.58 -7.21 -2.68
C PRO A 62 -1.87 -8.17 -1.72
N LEU A 63 -0.54 -8.10 -1.63
CA LEU A 63 0.22 -8.95 -0.72
C LEU A 63 -0.05 -8.60 0.75
N PHE A 64 -0.25 -7.33 1.10
CA PHE A 64 -0.70 -6.96 2.45
C PHE A 64 -2.08 -7.53 2.79
N PHE A 65 -3.05 -7.51 1.86
CA PHE A 65 -4.35 -8.13 2.11
C PHE A 65 -4.23 -9.64 2.28
N LEU A 66 -3.41 -10.31 1.46
CA LEU A 66 -3.16 -11.74 1.56
C LEU A 66 -2.55 -12.12 2.91
N ILE A 67 -1.47 -11.45 3.32
CA ILE A 67 -0.83 -11.63 4.64
C ILE A 67 -1.82 -11.35 5.76
N SER A 68 -2.61 -10.29 5.65
CA SER A 68 -3.60 -9.91 6.67
C SER A 68 -4.68 -10.98 6.84
N GLY A 69 -5.21 -11.51 5.74
CA GLY A 69 -6.17 -12.61 5.77
C GLY A 69 -5.58 -13.88 6.38
N TYR A 70 -4.37 -14.25 5.97
CA TYR A 70 -3.66 -15.40 6.53
C TYR A 70 -3.47 -15.31 8.05
N LEU A 71 -3.00 -14.17 8.54
CA LEU A 71 -2.79 -13.94 9.97
C LEU A 71 -4.11 -13.78 10.74
N PHE A 72 -5.15 -13.25 10.10
CA PHE A 72 -6.44 -13.09 10.75
C PHE A 72 -7.08 -14.42 11.13
N PHE A 73 -6.97 -15.44 10.29
CA PHE A 73 -7.50 -16.78 10.55
C PHE A 73 -6.50 -17.73 11.25
N ALA A 74 -5.41 -17.23 11.82
CA ALA A 74 -4.35 -18.05 12.44
C ALA A 74 -4.79 -18.89 13.65
N LYS A 75 -5.87 -18.52 14.36
CA LYS A 75 -6.47 -19.29 15.46
C LYS A 75 -7.73 -20.00 14.99
N LYS A 76 -8.12 -21.12 15.66
CA LYS A 76 -9.41 -21.76 15.42
C LYS A 76 -10.52 -20.72 15.47
N TRP A 77 -11.33 -20.70 14.42
CA TRP A 77 -12.40 -19.72 14.27
C TRP A 77 -13.56 -20.03 15.20
N ASN A 78 -13.97 -19.05 16.02
CA ASN A 78 -15.24 -19.00 16.73
C ASN A 78 -15.63 -17.53 17.01
N MET A 79 -16.88 -17.28 17.40
CA MET A 79 -17.40 -15.94 17.64
C MET A 79 -16.70 -15.19 18.78
N ARG A 80 -16.23 -15.90 19.81
CA ARG A 80 -15.47 -15.29 20.89
C ARG A 80 -14.12 -14.75 20.40
N ILE A 81 -13.37 -15.59 19.67
CA ILE A 81 -12.08 -15.20 19.07
C ILE A 81 -12.25 -14.05 18.05
N TYR A 82 -13.33 -14.09 17.26
CA TYR A 82 -13.67 -13.00 16.34
C TYR A 82 -13.83 -11.67 17.09
N LYS A 83 -14.70 -11.61 18.11
CA LYS A 83 -14.93 -10.40 18.92
C LYS A 83 -13.64 -9.89 19.57
N GLU A 84 -12.83 -10.78 20.15
CA GLU A 84 -11.52 -10.43 20.72
C GLU A 84 -10.58 -9.83 19.69
N LYS A 85 -10.54 -10.38 18.46
CA LYS A 85 -9.74 -9.83 17.38
C LYS A 85 -10.22 -8.44 16.97
N LEU A 86 -11.52 -8.23 16.79
CA LEU A 86 -12.07 -6.92 16.46
C LEU A 86 -11.75 -5.88 17.55
N LYS A 87 -11.92 -6.20 18.82
CA LYS A 87 -11.54 -5.31 19.93
C LYS A 87 -10.08 -4.88 19.86
N ARG A 88 -9.17 -5.82 19.54
CA ARG A 88 -7.73 -5.48 19.34
C ARG A 88 -7.52 -4.60 18.11
N ARG A 89 -8.34 -4.72 17.05
CA ARG A 89 -8.22 -3.90 15.84
C ARG A 89 -8.72 -2.47 16.02
N VAL A 90 -9.59 -2.22 16.99
CA VAL A 90 -9.93 -0.84 17.37
C VAL A 90 -8.66 -0.07 17.76
N HIS A 91 -7.82 -0.61 18.63
CA HIS A 91 -6.57 0.05 19.03
C HIS A 91 -5.51 0.06 17.95
N SER A 92 -5.37 -1.03 17.18
CA SER A 92 -4.25 -1.16 16.23
C SER A 92 -4.55 -0.65 14.82
N LEU A 93 -5.80 -0.36 14.47
CA LEU A 93 -6.18 0.13 13.14
C LEU A 93 -7.14 1.34 13.21
N LEU A 94 -8.26 1.24 13.95
CA LEU A 94 -9.29 2.28 13.93
C LEU A 94 -8.80 3.58 14.58
N ILE A 95 -8.19 3.53 15.75
CA ILE A 95 -7.67 4.73 16.42
C ILE A 95 -6.57 5.39 15.58
N PRO A 96 -5.53 4.69 15.12
CA PRO A 96 -4.56 5.26 14.18
C PRO A 96 -5.21 5.85 12.92
N TYR A 97 -6.15 5.15 12.33
CA TYR A 97 -6.87 5.61 11.13
C TYR A 97 -7.55 6.98 11.38
N LEU A 98 -8.28 7.12 12.50
CA LEU A 98 -8.95 8.36 12.85
C LEU A 98 -7.94 9.47 13.14
N LEU A 99 -6.88 9.17 13.89
CA LEU A 99 -5.86 10.16 14.25
C LEU A 99 -5.10 10.70 13.03
N PHE A 100 -4.67 9.83 12.11
CA PHE A 100 -3.97 10.28 10.91
C PHE A 100 -4.86 11.10 9.97
N ASN A 101 -6.15 10.75 9.80
CA ASN A 101 -7.08 11.58 9.05
C ASN A 101 -7.30 12.94 9.73
N LEU A 102 -7.46 12.97 11.06
CA LEU A 102 -7.63 14.21 11.81
C LEU A 102 -6.38 15.09 11.74
N ILE A 103 -5.19 14.54 11.93
CA ILE A 103 -3.92 15.26 11.81
C ILE A 103 -3.77 15.81 10.38
N GLY A 104 -4.10 15.02 9.37
CA GLY A 104 -4.08 15.44 7.98
C GLY A 104 -5.01 16.64 7.73
N LEU A 105 -6.25 16.58 8.24
CA LEU A 105 -7.21 17.68 8.15
C LEU A 105 -6.68 18.95 8.84
N ILE A 106 -6.14 18.84 10.04
CA ILE A 106 -5.60 19.98 10.80
C ILE A 106 -4.42 20.61 10.06
N ILE A 107 -3.45 19.79 9.62
CA ILE A 107 -2.25 20.31 8.95
C ILE A 107 -2.60 20.96 7.61
N ILE A 108 -3.37 20.28 6.76
CA ILE A 108 -3.74 20.81 5.44
C ILE A 108 -4.66 22.02 5.59
N GLY A 109 -5.63 22.00 6.53
CA GLY A 109 -6.47 23.15 6.80
C GLY A 109 -5.68 24.37 7.27
N ALA A 110 -4.70 24.20 8.17
CA ALA A 110 -3.81 25.27 8.59
C ALA A 110 -2.98 25.82 7.42
N PHE A 111 -2.43 24.95 6.57
CA PHE A 111 -1.71 25.39 5.38
C PHE A 111 -2.62 26.14 4.39
N GLN A 112 -3.85 25.72 4.20
CA GLN A 112 -4.83 26.42 3.34
C GLN A 112 -5.19 27.81 3.84
N LEU A 113 -5.19 28.03 5.16
CA LEU A 113 -5.40 29.36 5.76
C LEU A 113 -4.19 30.28 5.62
N ILE A 114 -2.95 29.74 5.68
CA ILE A 114 -1.72 30.52 5.68
C ILE A 114 -1.24 30.77 4.23
N VAL A 115 -1.33 29.78 3.34
CA VAL A 115 -0.82 29.81 1.97
C VAL A 115 -1.85 29.19 1.00
N PRO A 116 -2.99 29.87 0.75
CA PRO A 116 -4.10 29.32 -0.06
C PRO A 116 -3.66 28.89 -1.47
N GLU A 117 -2.77 29.66 -2.09
CA GLU A 117 -2.32 29.44 -3.47
C GLU A 117 -1.51 28.15 -3.67
N MET A 118 -0.88 27.61 -2.62
CA MET A 118 -0.06 26.42 -2.74
C MET A 118 -0.86 25.11 -2.72
N ILE A 119 -2.08 25.14 -2.18
CA ILE A 119 -2.87 23.92 -1.87
C ILE A 119 -4.27 24.01 -2.47
N SER A 120 -4.60 25.07 -3.21
CA SER A 120 -5.83 25.18 -3.96
C SER A 120 -5.83 24.17 -5.12
N GLY A 121 -6.69 23.17 -5.03
CA GLY A 121 -7.11 22.32 -6.13
C GLY A 121 -8.57 22.63 -6.47
N ASN A 122 -9.16 21.90 -7.41
CA ASN A 122 -10.57 22.01 -7.79
C ASN A 122 -11.56 21.51 -6.72
N TYR A 123 -11.10 21.28 -5.49
CA TYR A 123 -11.89 20.76 -4.38
C TYR A 123 -12.12 21.83 -3.32
N LYS A 124 -13.24 21.70 -2.61
CA LYS A 124 -13.57 22.50 -1.43
C LYS A 124 -12.44 22.46 -0.42
N THR A 125 -12.03 23.61 0.10
CA THR A 125 -10.94 23.69 1.09
C THR A 125 -11.42 23.24 2.47
N VAL A 126 -10.52 22.74 3.31
CA VAL A 126 -10.86 22.26 4.66
C VAL A 126 -11.54 23.33 5.52
N PRO A 127 -11.11 24.62 5.48
CA PRO A 127 -11.83 25.69 6.19
C PRO A 127 -13.30 25.89 5.77
N GLU A 128 -13.67 25.46 4.57
CA GLU A 128 -15.04 25.55 4.04
C GLU A 128 -15.91 24.32 4.35
N TYR A 129 -15.37 23.31 5.05
CA TYR A 129 -16.10 22.08 5.35
C TYR A 129 -17.24 22.34 6.34
N GLY A 130 -18.45 21.89 5.96
CA GLY A 130 -19.54 21.68 6.90
C GLY A 130 -19.39 20.36 7.66
N LEU A 131 -20.28 20.10 8.58
CA LEU A 131 -20.28 18.88 9.39
C LEU A 131 -20.26 17.60 8.52
N ILE A 132 -21.04 17.58 7.44
CA ILE A 132 -21.14 16.44 6.53
C ILE A 132 -19.80 16.21 5.82
N ASP A 133 -19.17 17.26 5.30
CA ASP A 133 -17.87 17.17 4.63
C ASP A 133 -16.80 16.62 5.59
N PHE A 134 -16.80 17.13 6.84
CA PHE A 134 -15.90 16.67 7.88
C PHE A 134 -16.09 15.18 8.21
N LEU A 135 -17.33 14.71 8.34
CA LEU A 135 -17.59 13.29 8.58
C LEU A 135 -17.22 12.42 7.37
N LEU A 136 -17.51 12.89 6.17
CA LEU A 136 -17.15 12.20 4.93
C LEU A 136 -15.64 12.12 4.72
N ALA A 137 -14.86 13.07 5.24
CA ALA A 137 -13.40 13.05 5.19
C ALA A 137 -12.78 11.78 5.80
N PHE A 138 -13.45 11.17 6.78
CA PHE A 138 -13.04 9.90 7.36
C PHE A 138 -13.51 8.67 6.58
N TRP A 139 -14.35 8.82 5.57
CA TRP A 139 -14.91 7.66 4.87
C TRP A 139 -14.76 7.76 3.36
N LYS A 140 -15.20 8.86 2.76
CA LYS A 140 -15.32 9.01 1.32
C LYS A 140 -15.33 10.48 0.93
N MET A 141 -14.19 10.99 0.46
CA MET A 141 -14.08 12.41 0.07
C MET A 141 -14.61 12.73 -1.34
N ASP A 142 -14.51 11.78 -2.27
CA ASP A 142 -14.75 12.04 -3.68
C ASP A 142 -15.34 10.83 -4.43
N LYS A 143 -15.38 10.93 -5.77
CA LYS A 143 -15.83 9.85 -6.65
C LYS A 143 -14.94 8.60 -6.58
N MET A 144 -13.69 8.72 -6.14
CA MET A 144 -12.77 7.58 -5.99
C MET A 144 -12.99 6.78 -4.70
N ASN A 145 -13.91 7.19 -3.83
CA ASN A 145 -14.18 6.52 -2.56
C ASN A 145 -12.96 6.39 -1.64
N ILE A 146 -12.12 7.42 -1.54
CA ILE A 146 -10.96 7.45 -0.65
C ILE A 146 -11.19 8.38 0.54
N PRO A 147 -10.61 8.12 1.74
CA PRO A 147 -10.62 9.04 2.86
C PRO A 147 -9.73 10.25 2.60
N PHE A 148 -9.73 11.24 3.49
CA PHE A 148 -8.92 12.47 3.35
C PHE A 148 -7.43 12.17 3.17
N VAL A 149 -6.86 11.32 4.04
CA VAL A 149 -5.52 10.79 3.86
C VAL A 149 -5.63 9.58 2.92
N ALA A 150 -5.44 9.83 1.63
CA ALA A 150 -5.73 8.87 0.57
C ALA A 150 -5.25 7.43 0.83
N PRO A 151 -3.98 7.14 1.20
CA PRO A 151 -3.52 5.76 1.40
C PRO A 151 -4.29 4.98 2.47
N LEU A 152 -4.93 5.66 3.40
CA LEU A 152 -5.69 5.01 4.46
C LEU A 152 -6.94 4.27 3.95
N TRP A 153 -7.29 4.40 2.66
CA TRP A 153 -8.31 3.55 2.03
C TRP A 153 -8.03 2.06 2.23
N PHE A 154 -6.75 1.66 2.24
CA PHE A 154 -6.37 0.26 2.51
C PHE A 154 -6.76 -0.17 3.93
N ILE A 155 -6.46 0.64 4.97
CA ILE A 155 -6.82 0.33 6.36
C ILE A 155 -8.32 0.28 6.53
N ARG A 156 -9.07 1.22 5.95
CA ARG A 156 -10.54 1.24 5.96
C ARG A 156 -11.10 -0.06 5.37
N ASN A 157 -10.68 -0.42 4.16
CA ASN A 157 -11.12 -1.64 3.50
C ASN A 157 -10.71 -2.90 4.27
N LEU A 158 -9.52 -2.90 4.88
CA LEU A 158 -9.07 -3.98 5.73
C LEU A 158 -9.97 -4.13 6.98
N MET A 159 -10.38 -3.04 7.62
CA MET A 159 -11.33 -3.08 8.73
C MET A 159 -12.68 -3.64 8.29
N VAL A 160 -13.18 -3.21 7.12
CA VAL A 160 -14.46 -3.70 6.58
C VAL A 160 -14.42 -5.20 6.28
N VAL A 161 -13.36 -5.73 5.63
CA VAL A 161 -13.27 -7.19 5.39
C VAL A 161 -13.09 -7.98 6.68
N MET A 162 -12.44 -7.40 7.69
CA MET A 162 -12.38 -8.03 9.02
C MET A 162 -13.76 -8.10 9.68
N LEU A 163 -14.62 -7.10 9.51
CA LEU A 163 -16.01 -7.16 9.94
C LEU A 163 -16.80 -8.22 9.16
N LEU A 164 -16.56 -8.35 7.86
CA LEU A 164 -17.20 -9.37 7.00
C LEU A 164 -16.58 -10.76 7.15
N SER A 165 -15.54 -10.93 7.95
CA SER A 165 -14.83 -12.21 8.07
C SER A 165 -15.66 -13.41 8.52
N PRO A 166 -16.80 -13.30 9.28
CA PRO A 166 -17.69 -14.42 9.50
C PRO A 166 -18.31 -14.97 8.22
N LEU A 167 -18.72 -14.09 7.31
CA LEU A 167 -19.27 -14.47 6.00
C LEU A 167 -18.19 -15.09 5.11
N ILE A 168 -16.98 -14.52 5.12
CA ILE A 168 -15.82 -15.05 4.39
C ILE A 168 -15.47 -16.44 4.91
N TYR A 169 -15.43 -16.63 6.23
CA TYR A 169 -15.16 -17.93 6.84
C TYR A 169 -16.21 -18.99 6.42
N TRP A 170 -17.50 -18.62 6.49
CA TRP A 170 -18.59 -19.49 6.08
C TRP A 170 -18.50 -19.83 4.58
N GLY A 171 -18.27 -18.84 3.72
CA GLY A 171 -18.09 -19.04 2.28
C GLY A 171 -16.94 -19.99 1.96
N ILE A 172 -15.78 -19.80 2.61
CA ILE A 172 -14.60 -20.69 2.45
C ILE A 172 -14.92 -22.11 2.95
N LYS A 173 -15.62 -22.26 4.08
CA LYS A 173 -15.98 -23.57 4.60
C LYS A 173 -16.97 -24.33 3.71
N LYS A 174 -17.90 -23.61 3.06
CA LYS A 174 -18.94 -24.20 2.21
C LYS A 174 -18.44 -24.48 0.78
N LEU A 175 -17.71 -23.53 0.18
CA LEU A 175 -17.33 -23.55 -1.23
C LEU A 175 -15.83 -23.80 -1.45
N GLY A 176 -15.02 -23.81 -0.38
CA GLY A 176 -13.58 -24.02 -0.49
C GLY A 176 -12.88 -22.98 -1.35
N GLY A 177 -12.00 -23.43 -2.24
CA GLY A 177 -11.26 -22.58 -3.18
C GLY A 177 -12.13 -21.87 -4.22
N TRP A 178 -13.33 -22.40 -4.54
CA TRP A 178 -14.26 -21.79 -5.48
C TRP A 178 -14.74 -20.40 -4.99
N PHE A 179 -14.95 -20.25 -3.68
CA PHE A 179 -15.27 -18.95 -3.09
C PHE A 179 -14.18 -17.91 -3.35
N VAL A 180 -12.92 -18.30 -3.20
CA VAL A 180 -11.78 -17.43 -3.44
C VAL A 180 -11.61 -17.12 -4.93
N LEU A 181 -11.77 -18.16 -5.77
CA LEU A 181 -11.66 -18.01 -7.22
C LEU A 181 -12.68 -17.01 -7.77
N LEU A 182 -13.92 -17.02 -7.24
CA LEU A 182 -14.94 -16.04 -7.61
C LEU A 182 -14.45 -14.59 -7.41
N PHE A 183 -13.86 -14.28 -6.25
CA PHE A 183 -13.34 -12.93 -5.99
C PHE A 183 -12.06 -12.64 -6.76
N LEU A 184 -11.19 -13.62 -6.98
CA LEU A 184 -9.99 -13.45 -7.81
C LEU A 184 -10.36 -13.14 -9.27
N ILE A 185 -11.32 -13.85 -9.85
CA ILE A 185 -11.81 -13.57 -11.22
C ILE A 185 -12.45 -12.17 -11.25
N SER A 186 -13.34 -11.86 -10.29
CA SER A 186 -13.99 -10.56 -10.20
C SER A 186 -12.99 -9.40 -10.14
N TRP A 187 -11.92 -9.56 -9.36
CA TRP A 187 -10.82 -8.61 -9.31
C TRP A 187 -10.03 -8.58 -10.63
N TYR A 188 -9.69 -9.74 -11.20
CA TYR A 188 -8.87 -9.86 -12.39
C TYR A 188 -9.50 -9.15 -13.62
N VAL A 189 -10.82 -9.26 -13.75
CA VAL A 189 -11.58 -8.57 -14.81
C VAL A 189 -12.02 -7.15 -14.43
N ASN A 190 -11.53 -6.64 -13.31
CA ASN A 190 -11.79 -5.27 -12.82
C ASN A 190 -13.27 -4.98 -12.52
N PHE A 191 -14.02 -5.99 -12.11
CA PHE A 191 -15.45 -5.89 -11.80
C PHE A 191 -15.67 -5.24 -10.43
N TYR A 192 -16.46 -4.17 -10.34
CA TYR A 192 -16.77 -3.44 -9.09
C TYR A 192 -15.54 -2.93 -8.31
N THR A 193 -14.63 -2.23 -8.97
CA THR A 193 -13.44 -1.65 -8.34
C THR A 193 -13.72 -0.59 -7.29
N PHE A 194 -14.83 0.14 -7.40
CA PHE A 194 -15.19 1.25 -6.52
C PHE A 194 -16.04 0.85 -5.30
N ALA A 195 -16.30 -0.43 -5.10
CA ALA A 195 -17.02 -0.89 -3.91
C ALA A 195 -16.18 -0.74 -2.63
N ILE A 196 -16.84 -0.68 -1.47
CA ILE A 196 -16.20 -0.75 -0.15
C ILE A 196 -16.77 -1.97 0.58
N PRO A 197 -15.98 -3.04 0.78
CA PRO A 197 -14.60 -3.22 0.34
C PRO A 197 -14.50 -3.54 -1.16
N GLY A 198 -13.40 -3.10 -1.81
CA GLY A 198 -13.15 -3.41 -3.21
C GLY A 198 -12.85 -4.89 -3.47
N THR A 199 -13.00 -5.34 -4.72
CA THR A 199 -12.78 -6.74 -5.13
C THR A 199 -11.37 -7.23 -4.84
N MET A 200 -10.34 -6.40 -5.01
CA MET A 200 -8.94 -6.71 -4.62
C MET A 200 -8.84 -7.11 -3.15
N CYS A 201 -9.46 -6.33 -2.27
CA CYS A 201 -9.45 -6.59 -0.84
C CYS A 201 -10.12 -7.93 -0.50
N LEU A 202 -11.30 -8.20 -1.07
CA LEU A 202 -12.02 -9.46 -0.89
C LEU A 202 -11.23 -10.65 -1.44
N ALA A 203 -10.65 -10.52 -2.64
CA ALA A 203 -9.88 -11.56 -3.30
C ALA A 203 -8.66 -12.00 -2.47
N PHE A 204 -7.77 -11.06 -2.16
CA PHE A 204 -6.50 -11.40 -1.52
C PHE A 204 -6.66 -11.71 -0.02
N PHE A 205 -7.54 -11.02 0.70
CA PHE A 205 -7.84 -11.36 2.09
C PHE A 205 -8.47 -12.76 2.20
N SER A 206 -9.43 -13.10 1.30
CA SER A 206 -10.04 -14.43 1.26
C SER A 206 -9.04 -15.51 0.85
N LEU A 207 -8.11 -15.21 -0.09
CA LEU A 207 -7.04 -16.14 -0.49
C LEU A 207 -6.14 -16.48 0.71
N GLY A 208 -5.68 -15.48 1.43
CA GLY A 208 -4.90 -15.67 2.66
C GLY A 208 -5.68 -16.46 3.71
N GLY A 209 -6.95 -16.12 3.90
CA GLY A 209 -7.86 -16.82 4.80
C GLY A 209 -8.04 -18.28 4.42
N TRP A 210 -8.26 -18.57 3.13
CA TRP A 210 -8.41 -19.94 2.63
C TRP A 210 -7.17 -20.80 2.85
N LEU A 211 -5.99 -20.28 2.54
CA LEU A 211 -4.73 -20.98 2.82
C LEU A 211 -4.66 -21.37 4.29
N ARG A 212 -4.96 -20.44 5.19
CA ARG A 212 -4.87 -20.70 6.63
C ARG A 212 -5.94 -21.65 7.17
N ILE A 213 -7.20 -21.50 6.73
CA ILE A 213 -8.33 -22.34 7.14
C ILE A 213 -8.15 -23.78 6.63
N SER A 214 -7.52 -23.94 5.45
CA SER A 214 -7.18 -25.24 4.86
C SER A 214 -5.91 -25.88 5.45
N GLY A 215 -5.28 -25.25 6.47
CA GLY A 215 -4.07 -25.76 7.10
C GLY A 215 -2.80 -25.62 6.25
N LYS A 216 -2.86 -24.91 5.13
CA LYS A 216 -1.72 -24.73 4.21
C LYS A 216 -0.78 -23.64 4.69
N ASN A 217 0.52 -23.87 4.58
CA ASN A 217 1.53 -22.84 4.78
C ASN A 217 1.67 -22.02 3.49
N MET A 218 1.63 -20.68 3.61
CA MET A 218 1.67 -19.77 2.47
C MET A 218 2.99 -19.90 1.68
N VAL A 219 4.11 -19.97 2.38
CA VAL A 219 5.44 -20.05 1.78
C VAL A 219 5.64 -21.41 1.09
N GLU A 220 5.27 -22.49 1.78
CA GLU A 220 5.34 -23.86 1.24
C GLU A 220 4.54 -24.03 -0.07
N VAL A 221 3.35 -23.42 -0.14
CA VAL A 221 2.51 -23.46 -1.36
C VAL A 221 3.12 -22.64 -2.50
N ILE A 222 3.81 -21.54 -2.20
CA ILE A 222 4.32 -20.58 -3.19
C ILE A 222 5.69 -21.00 -3.76
N ILE A 223 6.59 -21.54 -2.94
CA ILE A 223 7.98 -21.89 -3.32
C ILE A 223 8.08 -22.68 -4.63
N PRO A 224 7.29 -23.73 -4.90
CA PRO A 224 7.41 -24.53 -6.12
C PRO A 224 7.24 -23.72 -7.42
N TYR A 225 6.52 -22.60 -7.36
CA TYR A 225 6.21 -21.76 -8.53
C TYR A 225 7.19 -20.60 -8.72
N CYS A 226 8.09 -20.36 -7.77
CA CYS A 226 9.00 -19.21 -7.79
C CYS A 226 9.90 -19.17 -9.04
N LYS A 227 10.45 -20.33 -9.46
CA LYS A 227 11.31 -20.39 -10.63
C LYS A 227 10.63 -19.92 -11.93
N TYR A 228 9.35 -20.24 -12.09
CA TYR A 228 8.56 -19.78 -13.23
C TYR A 228 8.24 -18.31 -13.11
N SER A 229 7.91 -17.86 -11.90
CA SER A 229 7.57 -16.49 -11.61
C SER A 229 8.73 -15.53 -11.88
N PHE A 230 9.97 -15.91 -11.57
CA PHE A 230 11.15 -15.09 -11.87
C PHE A 230 11.39 -14.88 -13.38
N ILE A 231 10.87 -15.76 -14.23
CA ILE A 231 10.95 -15.61 -15.69
C ILE A 231 9.74 -14.85 -16.22
N ILE A 232 8.54 -15.23 -15.80
CA ILE A 232 7.28 -14.68 -16.34
C ILE A 232 7.04 -13.24 -15.86
N TYR A 233 7.38 -12.93 -14.60
CA TYR A 233 7.10 -11.62 -14.01
C TYR A 233 7.79 -10.44 -14.75
N PRO A 234 9.10 -10.47 -15.05
CA PRO A 234 9.74 -9.41 -15.84
C PRO A 234 9.14 -9.24 -17.23
N ILE A 235 8.73 -10.35 -17.88
CA ILE A 235 8.10 -10.32 -19.19
C ILE A 235 6.75 -9.60 -19.12
N LEU A 236 5.93 -9.93 -18.12
CA LEU A 236 4.63 -9.27 -17.91
C LEU A 236 4.79 -7.79 -17.57
N LEU A 237 5.77 -7.43 -16.75
CA LEU A 237 6.10 -6.03 -16.45
C LEU A 237 6.46 -5.25 -17.72
N LEU A 238 7.28 -5.84 -18.58
CA LEU A 238 7.67 -5.19 -19.84
C LEU A 238 6.49 -5.03 -20.79
N ILE A 239 5.65 -6.05 -20.92
CA ILE A 239 4.44 -5.99 -21.75
C ILE A 239 3.51 -4.90 -21.22
N GLY A 240 3.20 -4.88 -19.91
CA GLY A 240 2.34 -3.85 -19.31
C GLY A 240 2.91 -2.45 -19.49
N ALA A 241 4.22 -2.26 -19.27
CA ALA A 241 4.87 -0.96 -19.43
C ALA A 241 4.84 -0.41 -20.86
N LEU A 242 4.77 -1.28 -21.89
CA LEU A 242 4.70 -0.93 -23.31
C LEU A 242 3.26 -0.84 -23.86
N THR A 243 2.27 -1.28 -23.08
CA THR A 243 0.87 -1.31 -23.50
C THR A 243 0.20 0.05 -23.24
N PRO A 244 -0.75 0.50 -24.10
CA PRO A 244 -1.50 1.72 -23.83
C PRO A 244 -2.26 1.65 -22.51
N VAL A 245 -2.06 2.65 -21.66
CA VAL A 245 -2.65 2.73 -20.31
C VAL A 245 -4.19 2.61 -20.36
N ASN A 246 -4.75 1.82 -19.45
CA ASN A 246 -6.19 1.51 -19.37
C ASN A 246 -6.77 0.71 -20.54
N SER A 247 -5.95 0.15 -21.42
CA SER A 247 -6.43 -0.87 -22.37
C SER A 247 -6.78 -2.17 -21.64
N LEU A 248 -7.63 -3.01 -22.28
CA LEU A 248 -7.95 -4.33 -21.70
C LEU A 248 -6.68 -5.19 -21.51
N LEU A 249 -5.75 -5.11 -22.46
CA LEU A 249 -4.48 -5.82 -22.39
C LEU A 249 -3.61 -5.33 -21.23
N ASP A 250 -3.54 -4.01 -21.01
CA ASP A 250 -2.83 -3.38 -19.88
C ASP A 250 -3.38 -3.91 -18.55
N ILE A 251 -4.70 -3.82 -18.34
CA ILE A 251 -5.37 -4.30 -17.12
C ILE A 251 -5.10 -5.78 -16.87
N MET A 252 -5.23 -6.62 -17.89
CA MET A 252 -5.02 -8.07 -17.75
C MET A 252 -3.56 -8.40 -17.47
N THR A 253 -2.63 -7.71 -18.13
CA THR A 253 -1.19 -7.91 -17.96
C THR A 253 -0.73 -7.45 -16.58
N ASP A 254 -1.19 -6.28 -16.13
CA ASP A 254 -0.89 -5.76 -14.78
C ASP A 254 -1.40 -6.70 -13.69
N ASN A 255 -2.63 -7.19 -13.82
CA ASN A 255 -3.20 -8.11 -12.84
C ASN A 255 -2.46 -9.47 -12.84
N ALA A 256 -2.04 -9.97 -14.01
CA ALA A 256 -1.18 -11.15 -14.10
C ALA A 256 0.21 -10.89 -13.49
N ALA A 257 0.80 -9.71 -13.75
CA ALA A 257 2.07 -9.31 -13.17
C ALA A 257 2.00 -9.22 -11.63
N ILE A 258 0.90 -8.71 -11.07
CA ILE A 258 0.69 -8.70 -9.62
C ILE A 258 0.70 -10.11 -9.04
N LEU A 259 -0.01 -11.07 -9.64
CA LEU A 259 -0.03 -12.47 -9.18
C LEU A 259 1.38 -13.10 -9.24
N CYS A 260 2.06 -12.97 -10.36
CA CYS A 260 3.43 -13.47 -10.52
C CYS A 260 4.40 -12.75 -9.59
N GLY A 261 4.27 -11.43 -9.43
CA GLY A 261 5.11 -10.62 -8.55
C GLY A 261 4.97 -10.97 -7.07
N ILE A 262 3.78 -11.33 -6.61
CA ILE A 262 3.55 -11.86 -5.25
C ILE A 262 4.34 -13.15 -5.06
N VAL A 263 4.27 -14.09 -6.01
CA VAL A 263 5.00 -15.36 -5.96
C VAL A 263 6.50 -15.10 -5.97
N ALA A 264 6.99 -14.24 -6.88
CA ALA A 264 8.41 -13.87 -6.97
C ALA A 264 8.92 -13.22 -5.68
N SER A 265 8.14 -12.29 -5.10
CA SER A 265 8.53 -11.57 -3.87
C SER A 265 8.63 -12.49 -2.65
N VAL A 266 7.65 -13.39 -2.48
CA VAL A 266 7.67 -14.39 -1.40
C VAL A 266 8.83 -15.37 -1.61
N GLY A 267 9.08 -15.80 -2.85
CA GLY A 267 10.20 -16.67 -3.20
C GLY A 267 11.56 -16.06 -2.93
N LEU A 268 11.76 -14.79 -3.36
CA LEU A 268 13.00 -14.05 -3.11
C LEU A 268 13.24 -13.84 -1.61
N ALA A 269 12.18 -13.46 -0.88
CA ALA A 269 12.28 -13.29 0.57
C ALA A 269 12.59 -14.61 1.29
N SER A 270 11.99 -15.72 0.85
CA SER A 270 12.27 -17.06 1.41
C SER A 270 13.72 -17.48 1.16
N TRP A 271 14.19 -17.31 -0.05
CA TRP A 271 15.57 -17.60 -0.42
C TRP A 271 16.56 -16.75 0.37
N GLY A 272 16.32 -15.44 0.49
CA GLY A 272 17.17 -14.54 1.25
C GLY A 272 17.21 -14.85 2.75
N VAL A 273 16.08 -15.26 3.34
CA VAL A 273 16.03 -15.69 4.74
C VAL A 273 16.79 -17.00 4.97
N GLU A 274 16.62 -18.00 4.08
CA GLU A 274 17.24 -19.31 4.24
C GLU A 274 18.75 -19.29 4.01
N HIS A 275 19.23 -18.57 2.98
CA HIS A 275 20.64 -18.62 2.58
C HIS A 275 21.49 -17.51 3.20
N TYR A 276 20.89 -16.34 3.48
CA TYR A 276 21.61 -15.14 3.93
C TYR A 276 21.08 -14.57 5.26
N SER A 277 20.11 -15.21 5.88
CA SER A 277 19.50 -14.74 7.13
C SER A 277 19.00 -13.28 7.04
N TRP A 278 18.47 -12.90 5.89
CA TRP A 278 17.97 -11.54 5.67
C TRP A 278 16.93 -11.15 6.73
N LYS A 279 17.11 -9.97 7.27
CA LYS A 279 16.22 -9.34 8.25
C LYS A 279 16.24 -7.82 8.09
N ILE A 280 15.14 -7.17 8.34
CA ILE A 280 15.08 -5.72 8.39
C ILE A 280 15.42 -5.25 9.82
N PRO A 281 16.35 -4.27 9.98
CA PRO A 281 16.65 -3.70 11.30
C PRO A 281 15.39 -3.14 11.99
N VAL A 282 15.35 -3.24 13.31
CA VAL A 282 14.22 -2.78 14.13
C VAL A 282 13.94 -1.29 13.93
N LEU A 283 14.97 -0.49 13.65
CA LEU A 283 14.86 0.92 13.29
C LEU A 283 13.80 1.16 12.21
N PHE A 284 13.78 0.33 11.15
CA PHE A 284 12.86 0.46 10.02
C PHE A 284 11.51 -0.21 10.32
N THR A 285 11.54 -1.42 10.89
CA THR A 285 10.30 -2.19 11.12
C THR A 285 9.37 -1.52 12.12
N SER A 286 9.92 -0.84 13.14
CA SER A 286 9.13 -0.11 14.13
C SER A 286 8.42 1.12 13.55
N ALA A 287 9.01 1.78 12.55
CA ALA A 287 8.45 2.95 11.89
C ALA A 287 7.50 2.63 10.74
N THR A 288 7.37 1.36 10.32
CA THR A 288 6.66 0.91 9.11
C THR A 288 5.25 1.49 9.00
N PHE A 289 4.45 1.40 10.06
CA PHE A 289 3.08 1.91 10.06
C PHE A 289 3.04 3.44 10.00
N PHE A 290 3.94 4.13 10.71
CA PHE A 290 4.03 5.59 10.69
C PHE A 290 4.37 6.09 9.28
N VAL A 291 5.40 5.53 8.65
CA VAL A 291 5.78 5.86 7.26
C VAL A 291 4.59 5.65 6.32
N TYR A 292 3.89 4.51 6.43
CA TYR A 292 2.71 4.24 5.62
C TYR A 292 1.60 5.28 5.82
N ALA A 293 1.28 5.66 7.04
CA ALA A 293 0.14 6.54 7.31
C ALA A 293 0.47 8.04 7.09
N ALA A 294 1.75 8.41 7.21
CA ALA A 294 2.20 9.80 7.16
C ALA A 294 2.72 10.28 5.79
N HIS A 295 2.93 9.39 4.78
CA HIS A 295 3.56 9.83 3.55
C HIS A 295 2.66 10.72 2.67
N VAL A 296 1.35 10.53 2.67
CA VAL A 296 0.40 11.36 1.92
C VAL A 296 -0.46 12.14 2.92
N PRO A 297 -0.75 13.42 2.65
CA PRO A 297 -0.53 14.20 1.43
C PRO A 297 0.84 14.89 1.34
N TYR A 298 1.75 14.67 2.27
CA TYR A 298 2.93 15.52 2.45
C TYR A 298 4.02 15.29 1.40
N ILE A 299 4.20 14.07 0.89
CA ILE A 299 5.22 13.78 -0.14
C ILE A 299 5.00 14.63 -1.40
N GLY A 300 3.76 14.77 -1.84
CA GLY A 300 3.44 15.60 -3.01
C GLY A 300 3.78 17.08 -2.81
N GLN A 301 3.55 17.62 -1.61
CA GLN A 301 3.92 19.02 -1.28
C GLN A 301 5.44 19.18 -1.19
N PHE A 302 6.13 18.21 -0.61
CA PHE A 302 7.60 18.19 -0.56
C PHE A 302 8.21 18.22 -1.97
N ILE A 303 7.70 17.40 -2.88
CA ILE A 303 8.14 17.38 -4.28
C ILE A 303 7.88 18.74 -4.96
N LYS A 304 6.70 19.33 -4.79
CA LYS A 304 6.39 20.64 -5.36
C LYS A 304 7.33 21.75 -4.86
N ILE A 305 7.74 21.68 -3.59
CA ILE A 305 8.73 22.62 -3.02
C ILE A 305 10.09 22.41 -3.71
N LEU A 306 10.55 21.17 -3.86
CA LEU A 306 11.81 20.87 -4.54
C LEU A 306 11.81 21.38 -5.98
N LEU A 307 10.72 21.18 -6.72
CA LEU A 307 10.60 21.65 -8.11
C LEU A 307 10.69 23.17 -8.27
N LYS A 308 10.35 23.95 -7.24
CA LYS A 308 10.50 25.43 -7.29
C LYS A 308 11.96 25.89 -7.34
N PHE A 309 12.89 25.06 -6.86
CA PHE A 309 14.33 25.35 -6.91
C PHE A 309 14.99 24.95 -8.23
N ILE A 310 14.26 24.30 -9.14
CA ILE A 310 14.76 23.92 -10.46
C ILE A 310 14.58 25.12 -11.40
N PRO A 311 15.67 25.63 -12.03
CA PRO A 311 15.58 26.73 -12.97
C PRO A 311 14.68 26.38 -14.15
N LYS A 312 13.80 27.29 -14.57
CA LYS A 312 12.89 27.12 -15.71
C LYS A 312 13.60 27.03 -17.07
N SER A 313 14.88 27.40 -17.11
CA SER A 313 15.72 27.44 -18.31
C SER A 313 16.56 26.18 -18.55
N ILE A 314 16.36 25.12 -17.73
CA ILE A 314 17.12 23.87 -17.89
C ILE A 314 16.72 23.21 -19.24
N PRO A 315 17.72 22.78 -20.05
CA PRO A 315 17.49 22.00 -21.27
C PRO A 315 16.70 20.71 -21.02
N PHE A 316 15.90 20.30 -21.98
CA PHE A 316 15.01 19.14 -21.86
C PHE A 316 15.74 17.85 -21.42
N MET A 317 16.92 17.56 -21.98
CA MET A 317 17.71 16.35 -21.60
C MET A 317 18.21 16.39 -20.15
N GLU A 318 18.62 17.55 -19.67
CA GLU A 318 19.06 17.72 -18.27
C GLU A 318 17.87 17.58 -17.31
N PHE A 319 16.69 18.04 -17.72
CA PHE A 319 15.48 17.91 -16.92
C PHE A 319 15.05 16.43 -16.80
N ASP A 320 15.17 15.63 -17.84
CA ASP A 320 14.89 14.18 -17.77
C ASP A 320 15.76 13.47 -16.75
N VAL A 321 17.07 13.75 -16.72
CA VAL A 321 17.97 13.20 -15.70
C VAL A 321 17.51 13.60 -14.29
N ILE A 322 17.12 14.87 -14.10
CA ILE A 322 16.57 15.35 -12.83
C ILE A 322 15.28 14.61 -12.47
N ALA A 323 14.38 14.43 -13.42
CA ALA A 323 13.13 13.70 -13.21
C ALA A 323 13.36 12.23 -12.79
N TRP A 324 14.33 11.55 -13.42
CA TRP A 324 14.75 10.21 -13.05
C TRP A 324 15.32 10.16 -11.63
N LEU A 325 16.24 11.06 -11.32
CA LEU A 325 16.82 11.16 -9.98
C LEU A 325 15.75 11.47 -8.94
N MET A 326 14.85 12.39 -9.21
CA MET A 326 13.74 12.71 -8.31
C MET A 326 12.83 11.51 -8.09
N HIS A 327 12.50 10.76 -9.16
CA HIS A 327 11.66 9.57 -9.05
C HIS A 327 12.25 8.51 -8.13
N LEU A 328 13.56 8.30 -8.20
CA LEU A 328 14.25 7.26 -7.42
C LEU A 328 14.66 7.73 -6.02
N ILE A 329 15.16 8.95 -5.90
CA ILE A 329 15.81 9.43 -4.66
C ILE A 329 14.80 10.09 -3.70
N VAL A 330 13.84 10.88 -4.21
CA VAL A 330 12.91 11.62 -3.35
C VAL A 330 12.09 10.70 -2.43
N PRO A 331 11.52 9.59 -2.88
CA PRO A 331 10.82 8.66 -1.98
C PRO A 331 11.73 8.12 -0.86
N ILE A 332 12.99 7.82 -1.17
CA ILE A 332 13.97 7.32 -0.19
C ILE A 332 14.29 8.38 0.87
N ILE A 333 14.57 9.61 0.43
CA ILE A 333 14.82 10.74 1.35
C ILE A 333 13.58 10.96 2.22
N PHE A 334 12.40 10.95 1.64
CA PHE A 334 11.16 11.19 2.37
C PHE A 334 10.86 10.09 3.39
N ILE A 335 11.08 8.82 3.04
CA ILE A 335 10.98 7.68 3.97
C ILE A 335 11.97 7.87 5.13
N SER A 336 13.23 8.23 4.84
CA SER A 336 14.26 8.46 5.85
C SER A 336 13.88 9.58 6.80
N LEU A 337 13.32 10.67 6.28
CA LEU A 337 12.78 11.78 7.07
C LEU A 337 11.64 11.32 7.99
N LEU A 338 10.68 10.55 7.47
CA LEU A 338 9.58 10.04 8.27
C LEU A 338 10.03 9.07 9.36
N ILE A 339 11.03 8.24 9.10
CA ILE A 339 11.64 7.36 10.11
C ILE A 339 12.29 8.20 11.22
N MET A 340 13.04 9.23 10.86
CA MET A 340 13.64 10.16 11.82
C MET A 340 12.57 10.86 12.67
N ILE A 341 11.51 11.38 12.04
CA ILE A 341 10.39 12.02 12.75
C ILE A 341 9.72 11.01 13.71
N TYR A 342 9.47 9.77 13.27
CA TYR A 342 8.90 8.74 14.14
C TYR A 342 9.73 8.49 15.39
N HIS A 343 11.05 8.32 15.25
CA HIS A 343 11.92 8.06 16.40
C HIS A 343 12.04 9.27 17.31
N LEU A 344 12.04 10.49 16.76
CA LEU A 344 12.00 11.72 17.54
C LEU A 344 10.69 11.82 18.35
N LEU A 345 9.54 11.60 17.69
CA LEU A 345 8.23 11.61 18.35
C LEU A 345 8.15 10.50 19.43
N LYS A 346 8.68 9.32 19.14
CA LYS A 346 8.71 8.22 20.12
C LYS A 346 9.56 8.55 21.34
N LYS A 347 10.63 9.33 21.17
CA LYS A 347 11.49 9.79 22.28
C LYS A 347 10.82 10.90 23.10
N ILE A 348 10.15 11.87 22.46
CA ILE A 348 9.56 13.04 23.14
C ILE A 348 8.15 12.71 23.68
N PHE A 349 7.33 12.02 22.89
CA PHE A 349 5.92 11.70 23.19
C PHE A 349 5.63 10.20 23.07
N PRO A 350 6.24 9.32 23.89
CA PRO A 350 6.16 7.87 23.72
C PRO A 350 4.73 7.33 23.74
N HIS A 351 3.89 7.80 24.66
CA HIS A 351 2.51 7.35 24.77
C HIS A 351 1.64 7.75 23.55
N PHE A 352 1.78 8.99 23.11
CA PHE A 352 1.08 9.48 21.94
C PHE A 352 1.51 8.73 20.67
N THR A 353 2.81 8.53 20.49
CA THR A 353 3.36 7.80 19.35
C THR A 353 2.90 6.34 19.33
N SER A 354 2.90 5.68 20.49
CA SER A 354 2.37 4.32 20.60
C SER A 354 0.88 4.23 20.24
N LEU A 355 0.08 5.22 20.63
CA LEU A 355 -1.34 5.31 20.24
C LEU A 355 -1.47 5.56 18.74
N LEU A 356 -0.66 6.47 18.19
CA LEU A 356 -0.67 6.87 16.78
C LEU A 356 -0.35 5.70 15.84
N VAL A 357 0.57 4.80 16.23
CA VAL A 357 0.93 3.63 15.41
C VAL A 357 0.22 2.34 15.83
N GLY A 358 -0.68 2.40 16.81
CA GLY A 358 -1.44 1.25 17.29
C GLY A 358 -0.58 0.17 17.92
N GLU A 359 0.52 0.54 18.60
CA GLU A 359 1.34 -0.39 19.35
C GLU A 359 0.50 -1.06 20.44
N ARG A 360 0.67 -2.36 20.57
CA ARG A 360 0.04 -3.12 21.65
C ARG A 360 0.85 -2.94 22.93
N LYS A 361 0.17 -2.56 24.01
CA LYS A 361 0.71 -2.66 25.35
C LYS A 361 0.85 -4.11 25.75
#